data_e60921d97bbbf8e99d6466c9b640a1ab
#
_entry.id   e60921d97bbbf8e99d6466c9b640a1ab
#
_cell.length_a   1.000
_cell.length_b   1.000
_cell.length_c   1.000
_cell.angle_alpha   90.00
_cell.angle_beta   90.00
_cell.angle_gamma   90.00
#
_symmetry.space_group_name_H-M   'P 1'
#
loop_
_entity.id
_entity.type
_entity.pdbx_description
1 polymer ?
#
loop_
_entity_poly.entity_id
_entity_poly.type
_entity_poly.pdbx_seq_one_letter_code
_entity_poly.pdbx_strand_id
1 'polypeptide(L)'
;MKKFGILAVTAALFFAPMGLSSCSMGSSASEMKGSLNFTQDDLTEKPFKAIDVDVIADVYYTQNDGNECSVKMDYSAIKDQEFVKKLKEKLKVVYRDGEVKIGLNGRLNVPSSCNGDNKRLKIYITSPDLVKITREGVGSFRAKTINSDRLEIDNEGVGAVKIEKILS
;
A
#
# COMPACT_ATOMS: atom_id res chain seq x y z
N MET A 1 -46.47 -27.59 -50.00
CA MET A 1 -46.07 -29.00 -49.76
C MET A 1 -44.59 -29.07 -49.33
N LYS A 2 -44.38 -29.58 -48.10
CA LYS A 2 -43.21 -30.42 -47.73
C LYS A 2 -41.84 -29.74 -47.69
N LYS A 3 -40.97 -29.94 -46.73
CA LYS A 3 -40.88 -30.89 -45.60
C LYS A 3 -39.91 -30.26 -44.60
N PHE A 4 -40.20 -30.48 -43.37
CA PHE A 4 -39.32 -30.25 -42.22
C PHE A 4 -38.03 -31.05 -42.31
N GLY A 5 -36.87 -30.43 -42.03
CA GLY A 5 -35.63 -31.06 -41.69
C GLY A 5 -35.22 -30.61 -40.29
N ILE A 6 -35.43 -31.49 -39.34
CA ILE A 6 -35.00 -31.33 -37.97
C ILE A 6 -33.49 -31.64 -37.90
N LEU A 7 -32.67 -30.65 -37.62
CA LEU A 7 -31.26 -30.91 -37.27
C LEU A 7 -31.14 -30.79 -35.76
N ALA A 8 -30.98 -31.95 -35.13
CA ALA A 8 -30.69 -32.05 -33.70
C ALA A 8 -29.24 -31.63 -33.46
N VAL A 9 -29.03 -30.51 -32.81
CA VAL A 9 -27.73 -30.13 -32.28
C VAL A 9 -27.68 -30.60 -30.85
N THR A 10 -26.90 -31.63 -30.63
CA THR A 10 -26.54 -32.14 -29.32
C THR A 10 -25.65 -31.14 -28.59
N ALA A 11 -26.24 -30.44 -27.64
CA ALA A 11 -25.47 -29.59 -26.73
C ALA A 11 -24.78 -30.49 -25.68
N ALA A 12 -23.47 -30.59 -25.79
CA ALA A 12 -22.62 -31.19 -24.75
C ALA A 12 -22.58 -30.22 -23.56
N LEU A 13 -23.24 -30.61 -22.50
CA LEU A 13 -23.14 -29.96 -21.18
C LEU A 13 -21.76 -30.27 -20.58
N PHE A 14 -20.85 -29.33 -20.68
CA PHE A 14 -19.66 -29.33 -19.82
C PHE A 14 -20.08 -28.85 -18.42
N PHE A 15 -20.25 -29.79 -17.52
CA PHE A 15 -20.28 -29.51 -16.09
C PHE A 15 -18.88 -29.13 -15.64
N ALA A 16 -18.61 -27.84 -15.50
CA ALA A 16 -17.52 -27.36 -14.69
C ALA A 16 -17.90 -27.54 -13.21
N PRO A 17 -17.04 -28.13 -12.38
CA PRO A 17 -17.28 -28.14 -10.95
C PRO A 17 -17.16 -26.71 -10.44
N MET A 18 -18.28 -26.13 -10.02
CA MET A 18 -18.27 -24.93 -9.21
C MET A 18 -17.61 -25.26 -7.88
N GLY A 19 -16.34 -24.89 -7.76
CA GLY A 19 -15.71 -24.78 -6.47
C GLY A 19 -16.48 -23.73 -5.67
N LEU A 20 -17.15 -24.17 -4.64
CA LEU A 20 -17.73 -23.31 -3.62
C LEU A 20 -16.58 -22.58 -2.92
N SER A 21 -16.21 -21.42 -3.42
CA SER A 21 -15.49 -20.44 -2.63
C SER A 21 -16.44 -19.98 -1.53
N SER A 22 -16.25 -20.55 -0.36
CA SER A 22 -16.85 -20.02 0.85
C SER A 22 -16.34 -18.61 1.05
N CYS A 23 -17.16 -17.63 0.72
CA CYS A 23 -16.96 -16.25 1.17
C CYS A 23 -17.09 -16.25 2.68
N SER A 24 -15.96 -16.40 3.39
CA SER A 24 -15.93 -16.05 4.80
C SER A 24 -16.01 -14.52 4.84
N MET A 25 -17.09 -13.99 5.36
CA MET A 25 -17.20 -12.59 5.79
C MET A 25 -16.30 -12.39 7.00
N GLY A 26 -15.01 -12.28 6.75
CA GLY A 26 -14.03 -11.74 7.66
C GLY A 26 -13.52 -10.46 7.03
N SER A 27 -13.48 -9.37 7.77
CA SER A 27 -12.81 -8.13 7.36
C SER A 27 -11.41 -8.48 6.89
N SER A 28 -11.23 -8.63 5.58
CA SER A 28 -9.97 -9.06 5.00
C SER A 28 -9.02 -7.88 4.94
N ALA A 29 -8.18 -7.76 5.97
CA ALA A 29 -6.96 -7.01 5.83
C ALA A 29 -6.10 -7.74 4.79
N SER A 30 -5.88 -7.15 3.62
CA SER A 30 -4.95 -7.71 2.65
C SER A 30 -3.53 -7.40 3.12
N GLU A 31 -2.83 -8.44 3.53
CA GLU A 31 -1.46 -8.35 4.00
C GLU A 31 -0.51 -8.67 2.85
N MET A 32 0.27 -7.68 2.41
CA MET A 32 1.22 -7.82 1.32
C MET A 32 2.65 -7.92 1.86
N LYS A 33 3.29 -9.06 1.62
CA LYS A 33 4.68 -9.30 2.04
C LYS A 33 5.65 -8.98 0.92
N GLY A 34 6.56 -8.04 1.17
CA GLY A 34 7.82 -7.93 0.44
C GLY A 34 7.76 -7.49 -1.02
N SER A 35 6.66 -6.92 -1.49
CA SER A 35 6.62 -6.28 -2.80
C SER A 35 7.30 -4.91 -2.77
N LEU A 36 7.92 -4.54 -3.88
CA LEU A 36 8.61 -3.26 -4.04
C LEU A 36 7.69 -2.14 -4.52
N ASN A 37 6.58 -2.51 -5.16
CA ASN A 37 5.61 -1.58 -5.72
C ASN A 37 4.22 -2.14 -5.50
N PHE A 38 3.34 -1.31 -4.97
CA PHE A 38 1.93 -1.60 -4.79
C PHE A 38 1.12 -0.63 -5.64
N THR A 39 0.24 -1.15 -6.46
CA THR A 39 -0.68 -0.38 -7.30
C THR A 39 -2.09 -0.43 -6.73
N GLN A 40 -3.04 0.21 -7.40
CA GLN A 40 -4.45 0.11 -7.04
C GLN A 40 -4.97 -1.33 -7.03
N ASP A 41 -4.52 -2.16 -7.97
CA ASP A 41 -4.89 -3.58 -8.06
C ASP A 41 -4.36 -4.39 -6.88
N ASP A 42 -3.17 -4.02 -6.37
CA ASP A 42 -2.55 -4.64 -5.20
C ASP A 42 -3.22 -4.21 -3.89
N LEU A 43 -3.77 -2.98 -3.83
CA LEU A 43 -4.32 -2.36 -2.63
C LEU A 43 -5.83 -2.57 -2.46
N THR A 44 -6.44 -3.42 -3.28
CA THR A 44 -7.89 -3.67 -3.32
C THR A 44 -8.75 -2.53 -3.88
N GLU A 45 -10.05 -2.74 -3.96
CA GLU A 45 -10.99 -1.98 -4.79
C GLU A 45 -11.24 -0.52 -4.36
N LYS A 46 -10.69 -0.06 -3.26
CA LYS A 46 -10.98 1.29 -2.75
C LYS A 46 -9.70 2.08 -2.50
N PRO A 47 -9.64 3.33 -2.97
CA PRO A 47 -8.52 4.21 -2.66
C PRO A 47 -8.42 4.44 -1.15
N PHE A 48 -7.18 4.46 -0.64
CA PHE A 48 -6.94 4.83 0.74
C PHE A 48 -6.90 6.36 0.91
N LYS A 49 -7.27 6.80 2.12
CA LYS A 49 -7.27 8.20 2.53
C LYS A 49 -6.50 8.43 3.82
N ALA A 50 -6.02 7.36 4.44
CA ALA A 50 -5.22 7.41 5.65
C ALA A 50 -3.93 6.59 5.48
N ILE A 51 -2.86 7.08 6.08
CA ILE A 51 -1.53 6.48 6.03
C ILE A 51 -1.02 6.33 7.46
N ASP A 52 -0.59 5.13 7.81
CA ASP A 52 0.09 4.82 9.06
C ASP A 52 1.46 4.21 8.75
N VAL A 53 2.53 4.83 9.24
CA VAL A 53 3.90 4.40 8.99
C VAL A 53 4.65 4.20 10.30
N ASP A 54 4.88 2.94 10.64
CA ASP A 54 5.68 2.49 11.78
C ASP A 54 6.95 1.77 11.31
N VAL A 55 7.82 2.51 10.64
CA VAL A 55 9.11 2.00 10.15
C VAL A 55 10.13 3.13 10.03
N ILE A 56 11.42 2.79 10.04
CA ILE A 56 12.49 3.75 9.80
C ILE A 56 12.57 4.04 8.30
N ALA A 57 11.92 5.13 7.87
CA ALA A 57 11.82 5.52 6.47
C ALA A 57 11.57 7.01 6.30
N ASP A 58 12.00 7.54 5.16
CA ASP A 58 11.56 8.83 4.66
C ASP A 58 10.39 8.64 3.68
N VAL A 59 9.26 9.27 3.98
CA VAL A 59 8.02 9.16 3.21
C VAL A 59 7.84 10.37 2.34
N TYR A 60 7.55 10.15 1.07
CA TYR A 60 7.23 11.17 0.07
C TYR A 60 5.80 10.91 -0.43
N TYR A 61 4.93 11.85 -0.13
CA TYR A 61 3.53 11.76 -0.55
C TYR A 61 3.24 12.69 -1.71
N THR A 62 2.48 12.17 -2.67
CA THR A 62 1.96 12.94 -3.80
C THR A 62 0.47 12.69 -3.93
N GLN A 63 -0.33 13.74 -3.83
CA GLN A 63 -1.75 13.66 -4.17
C GLN A 63 -1.91 13.76 -5.68
N ASN A 64 -2.77 12.94 -6.25
CA ASN A 64 -3.10 12.97 -7.68
C ASN A 64 -4.57 13.38 -7.90
N ASP A 65 -4.87 13.84 -9.10
CA ASP A 65 -6.23 14.22 -9.50
C ASP A 65 -7.03 13.02 -10.04
N GLY A 66 -6.39 11.84 -10.13
CA GLY A 66 -7.00 10.58 -10.57
C GLY A 66 -7.44 9.71 -9.40
N ASN A 67 -7.79 8.47 -9.69
CA ASN A 67 -8.16 7.47 -8.69
C ASN A 67 -7.01 6.49 -8.38
N GLU A 68 -5.81 6.80 -8.84
CA GLU A 68 -4.66 5.91 -8.66
C GLU A 68 -4.11 5.99 -7.25
N CYS A 69 -3.93 4.82 -6.64
CA CYS A 69 -3.20 4.65 -5.40
C CYS A 69 -1.94 3.82 -5.63
N SER A 70 -0.84 4.20 -5.01
CA SER A 70 0.39 3.42 -5.08
C SER A 70 1.25 3.60 -3.84
N VAL A 71 1.99 2.54 -3.50
CA VAL A 71 3.05 2.57 -2.49
C VAL A 71 4.30 1.95 -3.12
N LYS A 72 5.36 2.73 -3.27
CA LYS A 72 6.64 2.30 -3.83
C LYS A 72 7.74 2.40 -2.79
N MET A 73 8.56 1.38 -2.70
CA MET A 73 9.66 1.31 -1.75
C MET A 73 10.99 1.31 -2.47
N ASP A 74 11.84 2.26 -2.13
CA ASP A 74 13.17 2.44 -2.69
C ASP A 74 14.22 2.15 -1.62
N TYR A 75 14.98 1.08 -1.82
CA TYR A 75 16.05 0.62 -0.94
C TYR A 75 17.44 1.08 -1.41
N SER A 76 17.54 1.82 -2.51
CA SER A 76 18.81 2.18 -3.17
C SER A 76 19.77 2.96 -2.27
N ALA A 77 19.23 3.69 -1.31
CA ALA A 77 20.03 4.46 -0.34
C ALA A 77 20.70 3.59 0.74
N ILE A 78 20.24 2.35 0.91
CA ILE A 78 20.74 1.41 1.92
C ILE A 78 21.86 0.59 1.31
N LYS A 79 23.10 0.79 1.79
CA LYS A 79 24.28 0.08 1.25
C LYS A 79 24.39 -1.36 1.74
N ASP A 80 23.88 -1.66 2.92
CA ASP A 80 23.92 -2.98 3.53
C ASP A 80 22.87 -3.90 2.89
N GLN A 81 23.30 -4.75 1.98
CA GLN A 81 22.43 -5.65 1.22
C GLN A 81 21.83 -6.77 2.09
N GLU A 82 22.53 -7.20 3.14
CA GLU A 82 21.99 -8.19 4.07
C GLU A 82 20.86 -7.59 4.91
N PHE A 83 21.04 -6.35 5.34
CA PHE A 83 19.97 -5.61 6.02
C PHE A 83 18.77 -5.38 5.09
N VAL A 84 18.98 -5.00 3.83
CA VAL A 84 17.91 -4.85 2.84
C VAL A 84 17.11 -6.14 2.69
N LYS A 85 17.79 -7.28 2.62
CA LYS A 85 17.12 -8.59 2.54
C LYS A 85 16.22 -8.84 3.76
N LYS A 86 16.75 -8.66 4.96
CA LYS A 86 16.00 -8.82 6.22
C LYS A 86 14.83 -7.82 6.33
N LEU A 87 15.05 -6.59 5.87
CA LEU A 87 14.02 -5.57 5.84
C LEU A 87 12.86 -5.97 4.91
N LYS A 88 13.15 -6.43 3.70
CA LYS A 88 12.15 -6.91 2.75
C LYS A 88 11.33 -8.10 3.28
N GLU A 89 11.97 -9.02 4.01
CA GLU A 89 11.29 -10.17 4.61
C GLU A 89 10.34 -9.78 5.76
N LYS A 90 10.66 -8.71 6.48
CA LYS A 90 9.88 -8.26 7.64
C LYS A 90 8.91 -7.14 7.37
N LEU A 91 9.12 -6.38 6.29
CA LEU A 91 8.26 -5.28 5.93
C LEU A 91 6.87 -5.77 5.56
N LYS A 92 5.86 -5.13 6.11
CA LYS A 92 4.46 -5.40 5.84
C LYS A 92 3.77 -4.14 5.38
N VAL A 93 2.93 -4.28 4.37
CA VAL A 93 1.95 -3.28 3.97
C VAL A 93 0.59 -3.93 4.13
N VAL A 94 -0.25 -3.32 4.92
CA VAL A 94 -1.62 -3.78 5.19
C VAL A 94 -2.57 -2.67 4.77
N TYR A 95 -3.53 -3.00 3.92
CA TYR A 95 -4.63 -2.12 3.59
C TYR A 95 -5.89 -2.57 4.32
N ARG A 96 -6.50 -1.66 5.07
CA ARG A 96 -7.72 -1.93 5.82
C ARG A 96 -8.55 -0.66 5.99
N ASP A 97 -9.85 -0.74 5.70
CA ASP A 97 -10.82 0.33 5.97
C ASP A 97 -10.42 1.72 5.43
N GLY A 98 -9.75 1.76 4.27
CA GLY A 98 -9.29 3.01 3.66
C GLY A 98 -7.99 3.55 4.26
N GLU A 99 -7.29 2.78 5.07
CA GLU A 99 -5.97 3.09 5.62
C GLU A 99 -4.90 2.14 5.06
N VAL A 100 -3.75 2.69 4.73
CA VAL A 100 -2.53 1.93 4.43
C VAL A 100 -1.62 1.98 5.62
N LYS A 101 -1.36 0.82 6.23
CA LYS A 101 -0.40 0.66 7.32
C LYS A 101 0.88 0.00 6.82
N ILE A 102 2.02 0.66 7.05
CA ILE A 102 3.35 0.20 6.68
C ILE A 102 4.16 0.01 7.95
N GLY A 103 4.55 -1.22 8.24
CA GLY A 103 5.24 -1.57 9.47
C GLY A 103 6.14 -2.80 9.32
N LEU A 104 6.66 -3.28 10.42
CA LEU A 104 7.52 -4.46 10.46
C LEU A 104 6.85 -5.63 11.20
N ASN A 105 7.02 -6.83 10.68
CA ASN A 105 6.69 -8.05 11.40
C ASN A 105 7.81 -8.40 12.38
N GLY A 106 7.65 -7.95 13.63
CA GLY A 106 8.63 -8.14 14.70
C GLY A 106 9.79 -7.15 14.65
N ARG A 107 10.76 -7.36 15.51
CA ARG A 107 11.90 -6.47 15.66
C ARG A 107 12.93 -6.65 14.56
N LEU A 108 13.52 -5.56 14.11
CA LEU A 108 14.64 -5.53 13.19
C LEU A 108 15.72 -4.62 13.77
N ASN A 109 16.92 -5.17 13.98
CA ASN A 109 18.06 -4.35 14.38
C ASN A 109 18.54 -3.52 13.20
N VAL A 110 18.48 -2.21 13.34
CA VAL A 110 18.88 -1.27 12.28
C VAL A 110 20.36 -0.95 12.47
N PRO A 111 21.21 -1.23 11.47
CA PRO A 111 22.62 -0.87 11.52
C PRO A 111 22.80 0.64 11.67
N SER A 112 23.82 1.06 12.41
CA SER A 112 24.16 2.49 12.57
C SER A 112 24.45 3.18 11.23
N SER A 113 24.88 2.43 10.22
CA SER A 113 25.06 2.89 8.87
C SER A 113 23.78 3.36 8.18
N CYS A 114 22.61 2.94 8.68
CA CYS A 114 21.28 3.30 8.16
C CYS A 114 20.59 4.42 8.94
N ASN A 115 21.20 4.94 10.00
CA ASN A 115 20.59 5.96 10.85
C ASN A 115 20.73 7.40 10.34
N GLY A 116 21.43 7.64 9.24
CA GLY A 116 21.61 8.98 8.67
C GLY A 116 20.52 9.35 7.67
N ASP A 117 20.29 10.65 7.53
CA ASP A 117 19.48 11.17 6.42
C ASP A 117 20.07 10.68 5.09
N ASN A 118 19.24 10.38 4.13
CA ASN A 118 19.59 9.77 2.84
C ASN A 118 20.20 8.34 2.89
N LYS A 119 20.13 7.66 4.00
CA LYS A 119 20.56 6.25 4.15
C LYS A 119 19.43 5.34 4.57
N ARG A 120 18.20 5.82 4.56
CA ARG A 120 16.99 5.11 4.97
C ARG A 120 16.22 4.59 3.78
N LEU A 121 15.30 3.69 4.07
CA LEU A 121 14.23 3.33 3.14
C LEU A 121 13.48 4.60 2.73
N LYS A 122 13.21 4.75 1.44
CA LYS A 122 12.30 5.77 0.93
C LYS A 122 11.00 5.14 0.50
N ILE A 123 9.90 5.72 0.94
CA ILE A 123 8.57 5.25 0.60
C ILE A 123 7.86 6.36 -0.16
N TYR A 124 7.47 6.08 -1.39
CA TYR A 124 6.70 6.99 -2.23
C TYR A 124 5.25 6.54 -2.23
N ILE A 125 4.37 7.39 -1.76
CA ILE A 125 2.94 7.11 -1.63
C ILE A 125 2.17 8.08 -2.49
N THR A 126 1.22 7.55 -3.26
CA THR A 126 0.30 8.35 -4.08
C THR A 126 -1.12 7.95 -3.78
N SER A 127 -2.01 8.92 -3.60
CA SER A 127 -3.45 8.69 -3.49
C SER A 127 -4.25 9.93 -3.93
N PRO A 128 -5.52 9.79 -4.28
CA PRO A 128 -6.36 10.93 -4.69
C PRO A 128 -6.74 11.84 -3.53
N ASP A 129 -6.76 11.31 -2.30
CA ASP A 129 -7.17 12.04 -1.11
C ASP A 129 -6.36 11.61 0.10
N LEU A 130 -6.16 12.52 1.07
CA LEU A 130 -5.48 12.22 2.32
C LEU A 130 -6.10 13.02 3.46
N VAL A 131 -6.66 12.31 4.42
CA VAL A 131 -7.34 12.91 5.59
C VAL A 131 -6.62 12.59 6.91
N LYS A 132 -5.73 11.59 6.91
CA LYS A 132 -4.99 11.23 8.12
C LYS A 132 -3.59 10.74 7.82
N ILE A 133 -2.63 11.19 8.63
CA ILE A 133 -1.24 10.73 8.64
C ILE A 133 -0.90 10.34 10.06
N THR A 134 -0.55 9.08 10.28
CA THR A 134 -0.01 8.57 11.54
C THR A 134 1.45 8.14 11.34
N ARG A 135 2.32 8.54 12.23
CA ARG A 135 3.74 8.20 12.18
C ARG A 135 4.28 7.83 13.56
N GLU A 136 4.79 6.62 13.67
CA GLU A 136 5.42 6.10 14.89
C GLU A 136 6.91 5.82 14.70
N GLY A 137 7.37 5.67 13.47
CA GLY A 137 8.76 5.36 13.13
C GLY A 137 9.73 6.54 13.13
N VAL A 138 10.94 6.33 12.61
CA VAL A 138 11.99 7.35 12.48
C VAL A 138 12.16 7.78 11.03
N GLY A 139 12.17 9.09 10.78
CA GLY A 139 12.35 9.66 9.46
C GLY A 139 11.41 10.84 9.19
N SER A 140 11.34 11.32 7.97
CA SER A 140 10.51 12.46 7.60
C SER A 140 9.32 12.04 6.75
N PHE A 141 8.20 12.76 6.89
CA PHE A 141 7.11 12.77 5.93
C PHE A 141 7.15 14.07 5.15
N ARG A 142 7.05 13.99 3.84
CA ARG A 142 7.13 15.17 2.96
C ARG A 142 6.02 15.12 1.91
N ALA A 143 5.31 16.23 1.77
CA ALA A 143 4.38 16.47 0.68
C ALA A 143 4.52 17.91 0.18
N LYS A 144 4.33 18.12 -1.12
CA LYS A 144 4.28 19.49 -1.67
C LYS A 144 2.93 20.12 -1.39
N THR A 145 1.88 19.47 -1.82
CA THR A 145 0.51 19.98 -1.66
C THR A 145 -0.39 18.86 -1.21
N ILE A 146 -1.24 19.12 -0.24
CA ILE A 146 -2.35 18.27 0.15
C ILE A 146 -3.62 19.13 0.07
N ASN A 147 -4.57 18.66 -0.72
CA ASN A 147 -5.91 19.24 -0.80
C ASN A 147 -6.83 18.38 0.06
N SER A 148 -7.26 18.90 1.18
CA SER A 148 -8.10 18.18 2.13
C SER A 148 -8.85 19.16 3.02
N ASP A 149 -10.17 19.03 3.10
CA ASP A 149 -11.01 19.82 4.00
C ASP A 149 -10.68 19.58 5.48
N ARG A 150 -10.15 18.40 5.77
CA ARG A 150 -9.73 18.03 7.13
C ARG A 150 -8.54 17.07 7.05
N LEU A 151 -7.39 17.52 7.50
CA LEU A 151 -6.19 16.70 7.64
C LEU A 151 -5.83 16.53 9.12
N GLU A 152 -5.83 15.31 9.59
CA GLU A 152 -5.33 14.92 10.92
C GLU A 152 -3.89 14.44 10.81
N ILE A 153 -3.01 14.93 11.67
CA ILE A 153 -1.60 14.54 11.69
C ILE A 153 -1.25 14.11 13.10
N ASP A 154 -0.92 12.85 13.25
CA ASP A 154 -0.43 12.24 14.48
C ASP A 154 1.03 11.79 14.28
N ASN A 155 1.96 12.40 15.00
CA ASN A 155 3.39 12.14 14.84
C ASN A 155 4.02 11.84 16.20
N GLU A 156 3.98 10.58 16.60
CA GLU A 156 4.63 10.07 17.80
C GLU A 156 6.07 9.63 17.54
N GLY A 157 6.47 9.54 16.28
CA GLY A 157 7.80 9.14 15.85
C GLY A 157 8.86 10.22 15.97
N VAL A 158 10.10 9.86 15.66
CA VAL A 158 11.22 10.79 15.58
C VAL A 158 11.40 11.28 14.16
N GLY A 159 11.18 12.58 13.95
CA GLY A 159 11.34 13.22 12.64
C GLY A 159 10.28 14.29 12.41
N ALA A 160 10.27 14.83 11.19
CA ALA A 160 9.40 15.95 10.86
C ALA A 160 8.35 15.57 9.82
N VAL A 161 7.14 16.12 10.00
CA VAL A 161 6.14 16.20 8.95
C VAL A 161 6.27 17.56 8.27
N LYS A 162 6.56 17.56 6.98
CA LYS A 162 6.75 18.77 6.16
C LYS A 162 5.75 18.78 5.01
N ILE A 163 4.80 19.68 5.07
CA ILE A 163 3.82 19.91 4.01
C ILE A 163 3.99 21.37 3.59
N GLU A 164 4.32 21.61 2.30
CA GLU A 164 4.56 22.97 1.83
C GLU A 164 3.26 23.76 1.70
N LYS A 165 2.17 23.10 1.31
CA LYS A 165 0.87 23.74 1.11
C LYS A 165 -0.29 22.79 1.44
N ILE A 166 -1.23 23.28 2.23
CA ILE A 166 -2.52 22.62 2.46
C ILE A 166 -3.60 23.51 1.81
N LEU A 167 -4.45 22.89 1.02
CA LEU A 167 -5.62 23.50 0.37
C LEU A 167 -6.88 22.89 0.98
N SER A 168 -7.90 23.69 1.12
CA SER A 168 -9.26 23.30 1.55
C SER A 168 -10.30 23.97 0.67
#